data_730cb4211f6e8c53bf243c59dcca8492
#
_entry.id   730cb4211f6e8c53bf243c59dcca8492
#
_cell.length_a   1.000
_cell.length_b   1.000
_cell.length_c   1.000
_cell.angle_alpha   90.00
_cell.angle_beta   90.00
_cell.angle_gamma   90.00
#
_symmetry.space_group_name_H-M   'P 1'
#
loop_
_entity.id
_entity.type
_entity.pdbx_description
1 polymer ?
#
loop_
_entity_poly.entity_id
_entity_poly.type
_entity_poly.pdbx_seq_one_letter_code
_entity_poly.pdbx_strand_id
1 'polypeptide(L)'
;MTHISSSYKFVLTEFYTLYAQRLQLSSVWALLAAFQDPLPIPQTDSYGTFEGAFVKDVDSLSWMANNTQKLFPLQTGRPECWTFFSTAAYGKRNKVPQENIPKITAEKVKEDMLRGVELALGLSRGSLQQPFYTRVQLWGAALPMNTPGVPCIFDPQGRAGICGDWLTGSSIEAAVLSGMSLANHIADYFASSGEQPEEFAIGLHENLSQVEGHDIGQFPGLESQKPHVAEAQLTPSM
;
A
#
# COMPACT_ATOMS: atom_id res chain seq x y z
N MET A 1 38.80 -16.54 4.39
CA MET A 1 38.28 -15.19 4.72
C MET A 1 38.60 -14.28 3.54
N THR A 2 37.67 -14.15 2.62
CA THR A 2 37.79 -13.30 1.43
C THR A 2 37.60 -11.84 1.85
N HIS A 3 38.64 -11.03 1.69
CA HIS A 3 38.58 -9.58 1.84
C HIS A 3 37.55 -9.02 0.87
N ILE A 4 36.41 -8.63 1.38
CA ILE A 4 35.45 -7.76 0.64
C ILE A 4 36.21 -6.45 0.46
N SER A 5 36.51 -6.10 -0.79
CA SER A 5 37.27 -4.89 -1.15
C SER A 5 36.59 -3.65 -0.56
N SER A 6 37.40 -2.70 -0.11
CA SER A 6 36.96 -1.40 0.44
C SER A 6 36.01 -0.63 -0.48
N SER A 7 36.12 -0.82 -1.80
CA SER A 7 35.23 -0.22 -2.81
C SER A 7 33.78 -0.62 -2.69
N TYR A 8 33.47 -1.88 -2.38
CA TYR A 8 32.07 -2.33 -2.22
C TYR A 8 31.37 -1.71 -1.01
N LYS A 9 32.11 -1.45 0.06
CA LYS A 9 31.57 -0.74 1.23
C LYS A 9 31.23 0.70 0.91
N PHE A 10 32.01 1.35 0.06
CA PHE A 10 31.82 2.77 -0.28
C PHE A 10 30.56 2.97 -1.13
N VAL A 11 30.36 2.19 -2.16
CA VAL A 11 29.21 2.28 -3.09
C VAL A 11 27.89 1.97 -2.37
N LEU A 12 27.82 0.90 -1.58
CA LEU A 12 26.64 0.59 -0.78
C LEU A 12 26.32 1.68 0.24
N THR A 13 27.35 2.36 0.77
CA THR A 13 27.18 3.45 1.74
C THR A 13 26.66 4.72 1.07
N GLU A 14 27.15 5.09 -0.12
CA GLU A 14 26.62 6.24 -0.89
C GLU A 14 25.18 5.97 -1.34
N PHE A 15 24.88 4.79 -1.83
CA PHE A 15 23.54 4.36 -2.21
C PHE A 15 22.56 4.47 -1.03
N TYR A 16 22.98 3.92 0.11
CA TYR A 16 22.17 3.98 1.33
C TYR A 16 21.95 5.42 1.79
N THR A 17 22.97 6.25 1.69
CA THR A 17 22.89 7.66 2.11
C THR A 17 22.03 8.49 1.16
N LEU A 18 22.12 8.28 -0.14
CA LEU A 18 21.38 9.06 -1.14
C LEU A 18 19.89 8.74 -1.18
N TYR A 19 19.52 7.46 -1.10
CA TYR A 19 18.13 7.03 -1.25
C TYR A 19 17.45 6.71 0.06
N ALA A 20 18.06 5.94 0.95
CA ALA A 20 17.41 5.53 2.19
C ALA A 20 17.11 6.70 3.14
N GLN A 21 17.93 7.76 3.12
CA GLN A 21 17.69 8.96 3.93
C GLN A 21 16.68 9.92 3.30
N ARG A 22 16.48 9.88 1.98
CA ARG A 22 15.60 10.80 1.24
C ARG A 22 14.26 10.18 0.88
N LEU A 23 14.17 8.84 0.85
CA LEU A 23 12.93 8.12 0.61
C LEU A 23 11.97 8.32 1.80
N GLN A 24 10.78 8.82 1.49
CA GLN A 24 9.71 9.01 2.46
C GLN A 24 8.71 7.87 2.33
N LEU A 25 8.42 7.22 3.44
CA LEU A 25 7.48 6.11 3.50
C LEU A 25 6.34 6.43 4.46
N SER A 26 5.12 6.18 4.05
CA SER A 26 3.94 6.28 4.91
C SER A 26 3.87 5.08 5.86
N SER A 27 3.07 5.22 6.91
CA SER A 27 2.78 4.14 7.85
C SER A 27 1.30 3.80 7.77
N VAL A 28 0.98 2.51 7.83
CA VAL A 28 -0.39 2.00 7.81
C VAL A 28 -0.57 1.00 8.94
N TRP A 29 -1.68 1.10 9.67
CA TRP A 29 -2.11 0.07 10.61
C TRP A 29 -2.93 -0.98 9.88
N ALA A 30 -2.63 -2.24 10.12
CA ALA A 30 -3.41 -3.38 9.69
C ALA A 30 -4.11 -4.00 10.90
N LEU A 31 -5.42 -4.20 10.79
CA LEU A 31 -6.22 -4.97 11.75
C LEU A 31 -6.73 -6.23 11.06
N LEU A 32 -6.33 -7.38 11.56
CA LEU A 32 -6.94 -8.66 11.24
C LEU A 32 -8.02 -8.94 12.28
N ALA A 33 -9.24 -9.24 11.84
CA ALA A 33 -10.34 -9.57 12.75
C ALA A 33 -11.15 -10.75 12.22
N ALA A 34 -11.60 -11.62 13.12
CA ALA A 34 -12.52 -12.70 12.79
C ALA A 34 -13.82 -12.54 13.55
N PHE A 35 -14.93 -12.66 12.83
CA PHE A 35 -16.30 -12.53 13.32
C PHE A 35 -17.03 -13.86 13.19
N GLN A 36 -17.86 -14.17 14.18
CA GLN A 36 -18.65 -15.41 14.17
C GLN A 36 -19.70 -15.40 13.06
N ASP A 37 -20.37 -14.27 12.90
CA ASP A 37 -21.39 -14.08 11.88
C ASP A 37 -20.88 -13.10 10.80
N PRO A 38 -21.43 -13.18 9.58
CA PRO A 38 -21.10 -12.26 8.51
C PRO A 38 -21.32 -10.79 8.92
N LEU A 39 -20.45 -9.89 8.45
CA LEU A 39 -20.67 -8.47 8.65
C LEU A 39 -21.92 -8.01 7.88
N PRO A 40 -22.72 -7.09 8.46
CA PRO A 40 -23.92 -6.57 7.84
C PRO A 40 -23.57 -5.58 6.73
N ILE A 41 -23.15 -6.09 5.59
CA ILE A 41 -22.80 -5.28 4.43
C ILE A 41 -24.09 -4.73 3.82
N PRO A 42 -24.16 -3.40 3.56
CA PRO A 42 -25.31 -2.80 2.88
C PRO A 42 -25.51 -3.48 1.51
N GLN A 43 -26.67 -4.07 1.31
CA GLN A 43 -27.08 -4.63 0.04
C GLN A 43 -27.44 -3.46 -0.88
N THR A 44 -26.60 -3.13 -1.82
CA THR A 44 -26.97 -2.25 -2.92
C THR A 44 -27.45 -3.13 -4.08
N ASP A 45 -28.56 -2.77 -4.70
CA ASP A 45 -29.27 -3.56 -5.73
C ASP A 45 -28.40 -3.98 -6.94
N SER A 46 -27.19 -3.49 -7.04
CA SER A 46 -26.30 -3.71 -8.18
C SER A 46 -25.04 -4.52 -7.89
N TYR A 47 -24.65 -4.68 -6.63
CA TYR A 47 -23.43 -5.38 -6.26
C TYR A 47 -23.72 -6.31 -5.09
N GLY A 48 -23.58 -7.61 -5.32
CA GLY A 48 -23.63 -8.63 -4.28
C GLY A 48 -22.57 -8.41 -3.17
N THR A 49 -22.28 -9.44 -2.40
CA THR A 49 -21.18 -9.42 -1.42
C THR A 49 -19.86 -9.08 -2.11
N PHE A 50 -19.11 -8.10 -1.59
CA PHE A 50 -17.80 -7.74 -2.12
C PHE A 50 -16.68 -8.51 -1.39
N GLU A 51 -15.61 -8.82 -2.12
CA GLU A 51 -14.41 -9.41 -1.54
C GLU A 51 -13.48 -8.36 -0.91
N GLY A 52 -13.54 -7.13 -1.39
CA GLY A 52 -12.79 -5.99 -0.88
C GLY A 52 -13.39 -4.66 -1.31
N ALA A 53 -13.19 -3.63 -0.50
CA ALA A 53 -13.71 -2.30 -0.75
C ALA A 53 -12.75 -1.22 -0.25
N PHE A 54 -12.66 -0.13 -1.01
CA PHE A 54 -12.04 1.10 -0.54
C PHE A 54 -13.06 1.91 0.25
N VAL A 55 -12.62 2.44 1.38
CA VAL A 55 -13.45 3.24 2.27
C VAL A 55 -13.04 4.70 2.15
N LYS A 56 -14.03 5.58 1.91
CA LYS A 56 -13.84 7.02 1.82
C LYS A 56 -14.38 7.70 3.08
N ASP A 57 -13.79 8.84 3.42
CA ASP A 57 -14.25 9.74 4.49
C ASP A 57 -14.24 9.12 5.90
N VAL A 58 -13.48 8.03 6.11
CA VAL A 58 -13.24 7.42 7.41
C VAL A 58 -11.76 7.47 7.75
N ASP A 59 -11.40 8.28 8.73
CA ASP A 59 -9.99 8.53 9.08
C ASP A 59 -9.21 7.28 9.50
N SER A 60 -9.83 6.42 10.29
CA SER A 60 -9.18 5.19 10.81
C SER A 60 -9.24 3.99 9.85
N LEU A 61 -9.88 4.14 8.68
CA LEU A 61 -10.09 3.03 7.75
C LEU A 61 -10.05 3.52 6.30
N SER A 62 -9.18 2.94 5.48
CA SER A 62 -9.09 3.23 4.04
C SER A 62 -9.51 2.05 3.17
N TRP A 63 -9.38 0.82 3.69
CA TRP A 63 -9.65 -0.38 2.93
C TRP A 63 -10.06 -1.55 3.84
N MET A 64 -10.94 -2.40 3.32
CA MET A 64 -11.38 -3.61 3.99
C MET A 64 -11.54 -4.76 2.99
N ALA A 65 -11.21 -5.99 3.41
CA ALA A 65 -11.38 -7.18 2.60
C ALA A 65 -11.83 -8.38 3.40
N ASN A 66 -12.77 -9.14 2.84
CA ASN A 66 -13.23 -10.41 3.36
C ASN A 66 -12.36 -11.55 2.82
N ASN A 67 -11.38 -11.99 3.61
CA ASN A 67 -10.48 -13.06 3.20
C ASN A 67 -11.20 -14.41 3.11
N THR A 68 -12.23 -14.63 3.92
CA THR A 68 -13.03 -15.86 3.85
C THR A 68 -13.78 -15.95 2.54
N GLN A 69 -14.44 -14.87 2.11
CA GLN A 69 -15.14 -14.83 0.83
C GLN A 69 -14.19 -15.02 -0.35
N LYS A 70 -13.02 -14.39 -0.30
CA LYS A 70 -12.00 -14.52 -1.34
C LYS A 70 -11.46 -15.95 -1.48
N LEU A 71 -11.19 -16.62 -0.37
CA LEU A 71 -10.58 -17.95 -0.37
C LEU A 71 -11.61 -19.08 -0.49
N PHE A 72 -12.84 -18.86 -0.03
CA PHE A 72 -13.89 -19.89 0.07
C PHE A 72 -15.25 -19.37 -0.41
N PRO A 73 -15.36 -18.87 -1.65
CA PRO A 73 -16.55 -18.15 -2.14
C PRO A 73 -17.85 -18.99 -2.12
N LEU A 74 -17.73 -20.32 -2.14
CA LEU A 74 -18.87 -21.24 -2.18
C LEU A 74 -19.28 -21.76 -0.79
N GLN A 75 -18.61 -21.33 0.28
CA GLN A 75 -18.87 -21.85 1.64
C GLN A 75 -19.63 -20.82 2.45
N THR A 76 -20.87 -21.12 2.78
CA THR A 76 -21.73 -20.34 3.66
C THR A 76 -21.68 -20.82 5.11
N GLY A 77 -22.05 -19.95 6.08
CA GLY A 77 -22.20 -20.32 7.49
C GLY A 77 -20.88 -20.51 8.24
N ARG A 78 -19.78 -19.95 7.76
CA ARG A 78 -18.48 -19.95 8.45
C ARG A 78 -18.19 -18.59 9.07
N PRO A 79 -17.35 -18.56 10.11
CA PRO A 79 -16.78 -17.31 10.60
C PRO A 79 -16.04 -16.57 9.49
N GLU A 80 -16.16 -15.25 9.47
CA GLU A 80 -15.50 -14.41 8.49
C GLU A 80 -14.21 -13.80 9.03
N CYS A 81 -13.15 -13.95 8.25
CA CYS A 81 -11.85 -13.32 8.51
C CYS A 81 -11.69 -12.09 7.61
N TRP A 82 -11.49 -10.96 8.24
CA TRP A 82 -11.34 -9.67 7.56
C TRP A 82 -9.95 -9.07 7.78
N THR A 83 -9.47 -8.36 6.78
CA THR A 83 -8.31 -7.47 6.88
C THR A 83 -8.77 -6.04 6.65
N PHE A 84 -8.34 -5.15 7.52
CA PHE A 84 -8.63 -3.73 7.49
C PHE A 84 -7.32 -2.95 7.45
N PHE A 85 -7.24 -1.89 6.62
CA PHE A 85 -6.11 -0.97 6.62
C PHE A 85 -6.56 0.44 6.98
N SER A 86 -5.74 1.11 7.77
CA SER A 86 -5.97 2.52 8.09
C SER A 86 -5.56 3.44 6.93
N THR A 87 -5.97 4.69 6.99
CA THR A 87 -5.37 5.74 6.16
C THR A 87 -3.90 5.97 6.55
N ALA A 88 -3.10 6.49 5.63
CA ALA A 88 -1.72 6.90 5.91
C ALA A 88 -1.67 8.05 6.94
N ALA A 89 -2.63 8.95 6.90
CA ALA A 89 -2.76 10.04 7.87
C ALA A 89 -2.97 9.52 9.30
N TYR A 90 -3.88 8.54 9.48
CA TYR A 90 -4.08 7.87 10.76
C TYR A 90 -2.81 7.12 11.20
N GLY A 91 -2.17 6.40 10.28
CA GLY A 91 -0.93 5.67 10.51
C GLY A 91 0.19 6.58 11.01
N LYS A 92 0.37 7.74 10.39
CA LYS A 92 1.36 8.74 10.78
C LYS A 92 1.12 9.29 12.19
N ARG A 93 -0.15 9.64 12.52
CA ARG A 93 -0.49 10.22 13.84
C ARG A 93 -0.34 9.23 14.99
N ASN A 94 -0.52 7.95 14.73
CA ASN A 94 -0.46 6.89 15.75
C ASN A 94 0.81 6.02 15.61
N LYS A 95 1.85 6.51 14.91
CA LYS A 95 3.09 5.75 14.68
C LYS A 95 3.85 5.53 16.00
N VAL A 96 4.27 4.30 16.21
CA VAL A 96 5.11 3.86 17.33
C VAL A 96 6.25 2.97 16.79
N PRO A 97 7.27 2.64 17.59
CA PRO A 97 8.27 1.64 17.20
C PRO A 97 7.59 0.31 16.85
N GLN A 98 7.82 -0.18 15.64
CA GLN A 98 7.15 -1.37 15.10
C GLN A 98 7.53 -2.65 15.86
N GLU A 99 8.74 -2.69 16.39
CA GLU A 99 9.31 -3.83 17.11
C GLU A 99 8.70 -4.01 18.50
N ASN A 100 8.12 -2.94 19.05
CA ASN A 100 7.53 -2.96 20.38
C ASN A 100 6.30 -2.05 20.46
N ILE A 101 5.19 -2.53 19.93
CA ILE A 101 3.91 -1.80 19.97
C ILE A 101 3.36 -1.84 21.40
N PRO A 102 3.16 -0.68 22.07
CA PRO A 102 2.57 -0.65 23.39
C PRO A 102 1.13 -1.20 23.38
N LYS A 103 0.77 -2.02 24.37
CA LYS A 103 -0.57 -2.62 24.45
C LYS A 103 -1.69 -1.57 24.40
N ILE A 104 -1.51 -0.45 25.08
CA ILE A 104 -2.50 0.64 25.08
C ILE A 104 -2.70 1.24 23.68
N THR A 105 -1.62 1.36 22.90
CA THR A 105 -1.70 1.82 21.51
C THR A 105 -2.40 0.78 20.63
N ALA A 106 -2.08 -0.49 20.79
CA ALA A 106 -2.72 -1.57 20.04
C ALA A 106 -4.23 -1.64 20.31
N GLU A 107 -4.65 -1.53 21.57
CA GLU A 107 -6.07 -1.51 21.95
C GLU A 107 -6.79 -0.29 21.38
N LYS A 108 -6.19 0.90 21.52
CA LYS A 108 -6.74 2.15 20.94
C LYS A 108 -6.93 2.02 19.43
N VAL A 109 -5.91 1.55 18.71
CA VAL A 109 -5.97 1.38 17.24
C VAL A 109 -7.04 0.36 16.86
N LYS A 110 -7.11 -0.76 17.56
CA LYS A 110 -8.17 -1.77 17.35
C LYS A 110 -9.56 -1.14 17.48
N GLU A 111 -9.82 -0.42 18.57
CA GLU A 111 -11.10 0.21 18.82
C GLU A 111 -11.43 1.29 17.77
N ASP A 112 -10.46 2.12 17.41
CA ASP A 112 -10.64 3.17 16.41
C ASP A 112 -10.93 2.57 15.02
N MET A 113 -10.25 1.49 14.64
CA MET A 113 -10.47 0.82 13.36
C MET A 113 -11.81 0.08 13.32
N LEU A 114 -12.21 -0.63 14.40
CA LEU A 114 -13.54 -1.25 14.48
C LEU A 114 -14.66 -0.22 14.41
N ARG A 115 -14.48 0.94 15.05
CA ARG A 115 -15.40 2.07 14.89
C ARG A 115 -15.43 2.59 13.45
N GLY A 116 -14.27 2.61 12.77
CA GLY A 116 -14.18 2.92 11.34
C GLY A 116 -15.00 1.96 10.49
N VAL A 117 -15.00 0.66 10.83
CA VAL A 117 -15.86 -0.35 10.18
C VAL A 117 -17.34 -0.04 10.39
N GLU A 118 -17.76 0.31 11.62
CA GLU A 118 -19.14 0.73 11.89
C GLU A 118 -19.55 1.91 11.00
N LEU A 119 -18.71 2.95 10.92
CA LEU A 119 -18.98 4.11 10.09
C LEU A 119 -19.06 3.75 8.60
N ALA A 120 -18.12 2.94 8.10
CA ALA A 120 -18.09 2.52 6.70
C ALA A 120 -19.32 1.69 6.30
N LEU A 121 -19.85 0.90 7.22
CA LEU A 121 -21.04 0.08 7.02
C LEU A 121 -22.36 0.79 7.37
N GLY A 122 -22.30 2.06 7.78
CA GLY A 122 -23.48 2.83 8.20
C GLY A 122 -24.15 2.30 9.49
N LEU A 123 -23.38 1.62 10.34
CA LEU A 123 -23.89 1.04 11.58
C LEU A 123 -23.93 2.06 12.72
N SER A 124 -24.82 1.84 13.66
CA SER A 124 -24.84 2.60 14.91
C SER A 124 -23.62 2.28 15.75
N ARG A 125 -23.15 3.24 16.52
CA ARG A 125 -21.98 3.05 17.39
C ARG A 125 -22.22 1.89 18.39
N GLY A 126 -21.28 0.95 18.43
CA GLY A 126 -21.32 -0.21 19.32
C GLY A 126 -22.23 -1.32 18.85
N SER A 127 -22.76 -1.26 17.62
CA SER A 127 -23.62 -2.31 17.05
C SER A 127 -22.84 -3.39 16.29
N LEU A 128 -21.55 -3.14 16.00
CA LEU A 128 -20.71 -4.16 15.38
C LEU A 128 -20.50 -5.32 16.37
N GLN A 129 -20.74 -6.54 15.92
CA GLN A 129 -20.43 -7.73 16.74
C GLN A 129 -18.94 -7.73 17.14
N GLN A 130 -18.69 -8.20 18.36
CA GLN A 130 -17.31 -8.31 18.85
C GLN A 130 -16.57 -9.41 18.09
N PRO A 131 -15.40 -9.11 17.49
CA PRO A 131 -14.58 -10.14 16.88
C PRO A 131 -14.05 -11.09 17.96
N PHE A 132 -14.09 -12.39 17.69
CA PHE A 132 -13.51 -13.40 18.61
C PHE A 132 -11.99 -13.52 18.46
N TYR A 133 -11.42 -12.97 17.40
CA TYR A 133 -9.99 -12.85 17.18
C TYR A 133 -9.64 -11.46 16.62
N THR A 134 -8.56 -10.87 17.12
CA THR A 134 -8.00 -9.64 16.56
C THR A 134 -6.47 -9.68 16.62
N ARG A 135 -5.84 -9.13 15.58
CA ARG A 135 -4.40 -8.85 15.57
C ARG A 135 -4.16 -7.49 14.93
N VAL A 136 -3.47 -6.62 15.66
CA VAL A 136 -3.07 -5.31 15.17
C VAL A 136 -1.59 -5.35 14.80
N GLN A 137 -1.25 -4.78 13.66
CA GLN A 137 0.12 -4.70 13.15
C GLN A 137 0.36 -3.33 12.53
N LEU A 138 1.49 -2.73 12.84
CA LEU A 138 1.95 -1.51 12.17
C LEU A 138 2.88 -1.87 11.02
N TRP A 139 2.58 -1.36 9.84
CA TRP A 139 3.50 -1.29 8.72
C TRP A 139 4.13 0.09 8.72
N GLY A 140 5.29 0.19 9.32
CA GLY A 140 5.98 1.47 9.53
C GLY A 140 6.56 2.08 8.25
N ALA A 141 6.69 1.28 7.19
CA ALA A 141 7.18 1.64 5.86
C ALA A 141 6.28 0.96 4.82
N ALA A 142 5.04 1.43 4.68
CA ALA A 142 4.01 0.77 3.90
C ALA A 142 4.00 1.19 2.42
N LEU A 143 3.96 2.50 2.17
CA LEU A 143 3.87 3.04 0.81
C LEU A 143 4.88 4.15 0.60
N PRO A 144 5.55 4.23 -0.57
CA PRO A 144 6.41 5.34 -0.91
C PRO A 144 5.58 6.63 -1.09
N MET A 145 6.05 7.71 -0.49
CA MET A 145 5.47 9.05 -0.65
C MET A 145 6.25 9.88 -1.67
N ASN A 146 7.42 9.44 -2.05
CA ASN A 146 8.22 9.99 -3.12
C ASN A 146 8.94 8.88 -3.88
N THR A 147 9.29 9.16 -5.13
CA THR A 147 9.91 8.18 -6.04
C THR A 147 10.96 8.86 -6.90
N PRO A 148 12.03 8.16 -7.31
CA PRO A 148 12.96 8.65 -8.31
C PRO A 148 12.39 8.62 -9.74
N GLY A 149 11.26 7.91 -9.99
CA GLY A 149 10.61 7.83 -11.29
C GLY A 149 11.41 7.05 -12.35
N VAL A 150 12.36 6.21 -11.94
CA VAL A 150 13.15 5.38 -12.85
C VAL A 150 12.80 3.90 -12.66
N PRO A 151 12.83 3.10 -13.73
CA PRO A 151 12.42 1.70 -13.65
C PRO A 151 13.37 0.83 -12.82
N CYS A 152 14.65 1.17 -12.79
CA CYS A 152 15.65 0.51 -11.96
C CYS A 152 16.82 1.44 -11.66
N ILE A 153 17.67 1.05 -10.73
CA ILE A 153 18.92 1.73 -10.43
C ILE A 153 20.04 0.73 -10.62
N PHE A 154 21.08 1.11 -11.36
CA PHE A 154 22.23 0.25 -11.59
C PHE A 154 23.55 1.02 -11.50
N ASP A 155 24.46 0.50 -10.70
CA ASP A 155 25.84 0.98 -10.58
C ASP A 155 26.79 -0.09 -11.15
N PRO A 156 27.31 0.09 -12.38
CA PRO A 156 28.21 -0.86 -12.99
C PRO A 156 29.58 -0.93 -12.30
N GLN A 157 30.05 0.16 -11.69
CA GLN A 157 31.33 0.18 -10.95
C GLN A 157 31.20 -0.58 -9.63
N GLY A 158 30.10 -0.38 -8.91
CA GLY A 158 29.77 -1.10 -7.69
C GLY A 158 29.24 -2.51 -7.93
N ARG A 159 28.95 -2.89 -9.18
CA ARG A 159 28.28 -4.15 -9.56
C ARG A 159 27.01 -4.39 -8.73
N ALA A 160 26.24 -3.35 -8.57
CA ALA A 160 25.03 -3.37 -7.73
C ALA A 160 23.84 -2.81 -8.50
N GLY A 161 22.66 -3.42 -8.30
CA GLY A 161 21.41 -2.93 -8.86
C GLY A 161 20.29 -3.02 -7.87
N ILE A 162 19.31 -2.11 -7.99
CA ILE A 162 18.10 -2.08 -7.18
C ILE A 162 16.90 -2.03 -8.12
N CYS A 163 15.91 -2.87 -7.82
CA CYS A 163 14.58 -2.83 -8.42
C CYS A 163 13.52 -2.93 -7.33
N GLY A 164 12.31 -2.52 -7.67
CA GLY A 164 11.16 -2.57 -6.77
C GLY A 164 10.06 -1.64 -7.23
N ASP A 165 8.84 -1.89 -6.78
CA ASP A 165 7.67 -1.08 -7.12
C ASP A 165 7.82 0.39 -6.70
N TRP A 166 8.48 0.66 -5.58
CA TRP A 166 8.72 2.00 -5.04
C TRP A 166 9.48 2.96 -5.97
N LEU A 167 10.13 2.42 -7.01
CA LEU A 167 10.87 3.23 -7.98
C LEU A 167 9.98 3.99 -8.96
N THR A 168 8.79 3.46 -9.24
CA THR A 168 7.84 4.05 -10.21
C THR A 168 6.42 4.17 -9.65
N GLY A 169 6.00 3.27 -8.77
CA GLY A 169 4.65 3.29 -8.16
C GLY A 169 4.32 1.97 -7.48
N SER A 170 3.50 2.03 -6.42
CA SER A 170 3.17 0.87 -5.58
C SER A 170 2.15 -0.05 -6.26
N SER A 171 2.60 -0.86 -7.21
CA SER A 171 1.78 -1.87 -7.88
C SER A 171 2.57 -3.12 -8.23
N ILE A 172 1.87 -4.23 -8.42
CA ILE A 172 2.48 -5.49 -8.89
C ILE A 172 3.11 -5.28 -10.27
N GLU A 173 2.46 -4.54 -11.15
CA GLU A 173 2.98 -4.19 -12.48
C GLU A 173 4.30 -3.43 -12.37
N ALA A 174 4.37 -2.41 -11.53
CA ALA A 174 5.60 -1.64 -11.30
C ALA A 174 6.74 -2.53 -10.77
N ALA A 175 6.46 -3.46 -9.87
CA ALA A 175 7.43 -4.42 -9.37
C ALA A 175 7.99 -5.32 -10.47
N VAL A 176 7.13 -5.86 -11.34
CA VAL A 176 7.52 -6.73 -12.47
C VAL A 176 8.32 -5.94 -13.49
N LEU A 177 7.85 -4.78 -13.92
CA LEU A 177 8.53 -3.94 -14.90
C LEU A 177 9.90 -3.48 -14.40
N SER A 178 9.99 -3.13 -13.12
CA SER A 178 11.25 -2.75 -12.48
C SER A 178 12.26 -3.90 -12.48
N GLY A 179 11.84 -5.12 -12.10
CA GLY A 179 12.68 -6.29 -12.11
C GLY A 179 13.16 -6.67 -13.51
N MET A 180 12.26 -6.63 -14.50
CA MET A 180 12.60 -6.90 -15.91
C MET A 180 13.58 -5.85 -16.46
N SER A 181 13.36 -4.58 -16.14
CA SER A 181 14.23 -3.50 -16.57
C SER A 181 15.67 -3.70 -16.06
N LEU A 182 15.81 -4.00 -14.76
CA LEU A 182 17.13 -4.27 -14.18
C LEU A 182 17.79 -5.50 -14.82
N ALA A 183 17.04 -6.59 -15.01
CA ALA A 183 17.57 -7.81 -15.59
C ALA A 183 18.09 -7.59 -17.03
N ASN A 184 17.31 -6.90 -17.87
CA ASN A 184 17.72 -6.58 -19.24
C ASN A 184 18.95 -5.67 -19.24
N HIS A 185 18.96 -4.65 -18.38
CA HIS A 185 20.08 -3.72 -18.28
C HIS A 185 21.39 -4.40 -17.86
N ILE A 186 21.33 -5.33 -16.91
CA ILE A 186 22.46 -6.16 -16.52
C ILE A 186 22.93 -7.06 -17.68
N ALA A 187 22.00 -7.65 -18.42
CA ALA A 187 22.35 -8.49 -19.58
C ALA A 187 23.07 -7.68 -20.66
N ASP A 188 22.59 -6.48 -20.98
CA ASP A 188 23.21 -5.58 -21.94
C ASP A 188 24.61 -5.14 -21.49
N TYR A 189 24.78 -4.83 -20.21
CA TYR A 189 26.08 -4.52 -19.63
C TYR A 189 27.09 -5.67 -19.80
N PHE A 190 26.69 -6.91 -19.53
CA PHE A 190 27.57 -8.06 -19.73
C PHE A 190 27.80 -8.38 -21.21
N ALA A 191 26.84 -8.12 -22.09
CA ALA A 191 27.02 -8.32 -23.55
C ALA A 191 27.99 -7.31 -24.14
N SER A 192 28.11 -6.10 -23.59
CA SER A 192 29.08 -5.08 -24.00
C SER A 192 30.53 -5.34 -23.55
N SER A 193 30.78 -6.48 -22.94
CA SER A 193 32.10 -6.83 -22.35
C SER A 193 32.54 -5.90 -21.21
N GLY A 194 31.62 -5.07 -20.68
CA GLY A 194 31.91 -4.14 -19.60
C GLY A 194 32.82 -2.96 -20.01
N GLU A 195 32.96 -2.72 -21.31
CA GLU A 195 33.62 -1.52 -21.82
C GLU A 195 32.74 -0.32 -21.53
N GLN A 196 33.34 0.79 -21.07
CA GLN A 196 32.64 2.02 -20.72
C GLN A 196 31.52 1.85 -19.66
N PRO A 197 31.83 1.37 -18.45
CA PRO A 197 30.82 1.10 -17.43
C PRO A 197 29.96 2.30 -17.08
N GLU A 198 30.44 3.53 -17.24
CA GLU A 198 29.71 4.76 -16.93
C GLU A 198 28.48 4.98 -17.82
N GLU A 199 28.51 4.47 -19.07
CA GLU A 199 27.34 4.55 -19.98
C GLU A 199 26.18 3.66 -19.53
N PHE A 200 26.45 2.66 -18.71
CA PHE A 200 25.44 1.76 -18.14
C PHE A 200 24.93 2.19 -16.77
N ALA A 201 25.44 3.28 -16.20
CA ALA A 201 24.91 3.80 -14.96
C ALA A 201 23.51 4.36 -15.16
N ILE A 202 22.54 3.94 -14.33
CA ILE A 202 21.18 4.43 -14.39
C ILE A 202 20.63 4.71 -12.99
N GLY A 203 19.92 5.81 -12.82
CA GLY A 203 19.20 6.17 -11.61
C GLY A 203 20.06 6.54 -10.41
N LEU A 204 21.36 6.75 -10.55
CA LEU A 204 22.28 7.00 -9.43
C LEU A 204 22.09 8.40 -8.79
N HIS A 205 21.63 9.37 -9.55
CA HIS A 205 21.55 10.77 -9.12
C HIS A 205 20.17 11.40 -9.31
N GLU A 206 19.13 10.60 -9.43
CA GLU A 206 17.78 11.07 -9.65
C GLU A 206 17.22 11.85 -8.46
N ASN A 207 16.44 12.87 -8.76
CA ASN A 207 15.70 13.60 -7.75
C ASN A 207 14.41 12.86 -7.41
N LEU A 208 14.11 12.76 -6.12
CA LEU A 208 12.86 12.18 -5.66
C LEU A 208 11.72 13.18 -5.84
N SER A 209 10.71 12.81 -6.60
CA SER A 209 9.46 13.55 -6.79
C SER A 209 8.36 13.00 -5.89
N GLN A 210 7.42 13.84 -5.45
CA GLN A 210 6.28 13.38 -4.66
C GLN A 210 5.38 12.47 -5.51
N VAL A 211 4.90 11.41 -4.89
CA VAL A 211 3.90 10.52 -5.50
C VAL A 211 2.52 11.08 -5.19
N GLU A 212 1.70 11.28 -6.22
CA GLU A 212 0.29 11.63 -6.03
C GLU A 212 -0.50 10.40 -5.58
N GLY A 213 -1.46 10.59 -4.66
CA GLY A 213 -2.31 9.50 -4.16
C GLY A 213 -1.60 8.61 -3.13
N HIS A 214 -1.41 9.13 -1.92
CA HIS A 214 -0.66 8.46 -0.84
C HIS A 214 -1.46 7.44 -0.03
N ASP A 215 -2.78 7.38 -0.21
CA ASP A 215 -3.63 6.45 0.51
C ASP A 215 -3.98 5.23 -0.35
N ILE A 216 -4.17 4.10 0.32
CA ILE A 216 -4.68 2.89 -0.32
C ILE A 216 -6.04 3.23 -0.94
N GLY A 217 -6.15 3.00 -2.27
CA GLY A 217 -7.37 3.30 -3.03
C GLY A 217 -7.42 4.67 -3.71
N GLN A 218 -6.40 5.48 -3.58
CA GLN A 218 -6.23 6.64 -4.43
C GLN A 218 -5.53 6.22 -5.71
N PHE A 219 -6.29 6.09 -6.79
CA PHE A 219 -5.74 5.79 -8.11
C PHE A 219 -5.71 7.08 -8.92
N PRO A 220 -4.53 7.56 -9.38
CA PRO A 220 -4.43 8.69 -10.28
C PRO A 220 -5.31 8.44 -11.53
N GLY A 221 -6.22 9.38 -11.83
CA GLY A 221 -7.13 9.27 -12.98
C GLY A 221 -8.48 8.58 -12.71
N LEU A 222 -8.70 7.99 -11.54
CA LEU A 222 -10.02 7.56 -11.07
C LEU A 222 -10.70 8.65 -10.23
N GLU A 223 -10.56 9.90 -10.61
CA GLU A 223 -11.43 10.95 -10.06
C GLU A 223 -12.85 10.62 -10.44
N SER A 224 -13.66 10.39 -9.41
CA SER A 224 -15.06 10.06 -9.45
C SER A 224 -15.78 10.78 -10.59
N GLN A 225 -16.26 10.05 -11.58
CA GLN A 225 -17.41 10.50 -12.34
C GLN A 225 -18.51 10.76 -11.32
N LYS A 226 -18.73 12.04 -11.00
CA LYS A 226 -19.92 12.44 -10.24
C LYS A 226 -21.11 11.84 -10.95
N PRO A 227 -22.03 11.12 -10.27
CA PRO A 227 -23.23 10.66 -10.93
C PRO A 227 -23.91 11.90 -11.50
N HIS A 228 -24.14 11.91 -12.81
CA HIS A 228 -24.99 12.91 -13.46
C HIS A 228 -26.38 12.71 -12.86
N VAL A 229 -26.74 13.54 -11.90
CA VAL A 229 -28.13 13.70 -11.49
C VAL A 229 -28.80 14.36 -12.69
N ALA A 230 -29.53 13.58 -13.45
CA ALA A 230 -30.41 14.11 -14.48
C ALA A 230 -31.48 14.95 -13.76
N GLU A 231 -31.38 16.26 -13.85
CA GLU A 231 -32.47 17.16 -13.50
C GLU A 231 -33.68 16.82 -14.39
N ALA A 232 -34.65 16.15 -13.79
CA ALA A 232 -35.97 15.99 -14.39
C ALA A 232 -36.60 17.38 -14.53
N GLN A 233 -36.57 17.94 -15.73
CA GLN A 233 -37.34 19.13 -16.07
C GLN A 233 -38.83 18.80 -15.96
N LEU A 234 -39.44 19.24 -14.88
CA LEU A 234 -40.91 19.33 -14.75
C LEU A 234 -41.39 20.41 -15.71
N THR A 235 -41.93 20.00 -16.86
CA THR A 235 -42.73 20.87 -17.70
C THR A 235 -44.12 21.09 -17.04
N PRO A 236 -44.56 22.31 -16.82
CA PRO A 236 -45.90 22.54 -16.36
C PRO A 236 -46.88 22.30 -17.53
N SER A 237 -47.81 21.39 -17.34
CA SER A 237 -48.97 21.25 -18.21
C SER A 237 -49.96 22.40 -17.98
N MET A 238 -50.31 23.08 -19.09
CA MET A 238 -51.49 23.94 -19.17
C MET A 238 -52.78 23.13 -19.15
#